data_e2ea915f121a905c7074e800e73be4dd
#
_entry.id   e2ea915f121a905c7074e800e73be4dd
#
_cell.length_a   1.000
_cell.length_b   1.000
_cell.length_c   1.000
_cell.angle_alpha   90.00
_cell.angle_beta   90.00
_cell.angle_gamma   90.00
#
_symmetry.space_group_name_H-M   'P 1'
#
loop_
_entity.id
_entity.type
_entity.pdbx_description
1 polymer ?
#
loop_
_entity_poly.entity_id
_entity_poly.type
_entity_poly.pdbx_seq_one_letter_code
_entity_poly.pdbx_strand_id
1 'polypeptide(L)'
;MALPNIGGGSQIGDGNVNEVPMGVQGAPQTATATATLSVAQITGGILVGSPSGTAATYTLPTATLIDATMNNAKVNSTFELTIINLGTTSGLITVAVGTGITAVGNLVVAITGSAAGVGGAAQFLFRKTGDAAYTVYRVA
;
A
#
# COMPACT_ATOMS: atom_id res chain seq x y z
N MET A 1 -33.16 0.99 21.79
CA MET A 1 -32.85 2.41 21.62
C MET A 1 -31.45 2.55 21.06
N ALA A 2 -31.30 3.28 19.98
CA ALA A 2 -29.99 3.55 19.44
C ALA A 2 -29.22 4.49 20.38
N LEU A 3 -27.96 4.19 20.65
CA LEU A 3 -27.09 5.06 21.42
C LEU A 3 -26.73 6.30 20.60
N PRO A 4 -26.61 7.47 21.22
CA PRO A 4 -26.16 8.65 20.51
C PRO A 4 -24.74 8.43 19.97
N ASN A 5 -24.49 8.93 18.78
CA ASN A 5 -23.15 8.92 18.20
C ASN A 5 -22.29 9.98 18.91
N ILE A 6 -21.38 9.54 19.74
CA ILE A 6 -20.47 10.42 20.49
C ILE A 6 -19.07 10.26 19.90
N GLY A 7 -18.45 11.39 19.54
CA GLY A 7 -17.09 11.38 19.04
C GLY A 7 -16.90 10.92 17.60
N GLY A 8 -17.95 10.89 16.79
CA GLY A 8 -17.87 10.62 15.36
C GLY A 8 -17.60 9.17 14.96
N GLY A 9 -17.62 8.25 15.90
CA GLY A 9 -17.43 6.82 15.63
C GLY A 9 -18.74 6.05 15.66
N SER A 10 -18.75 4.88 15.03
CA SER A 10 -19.82 3.90 15.21
C SER A 10 -19.72 3.29 16.60
N GLN A 11 -20.82 3.24 17.31
CA GLN A 11 -20.86 2.64 18.63
C GLN A 11 -21.27 1.17 18.50
N ILE A 12 -20.50 0.31 19.12
CA ILE A 12 -20.90 -1.07 19.40
C ILE A 12 -21.56 -1.03 20.77
N GLY A 13 -22.85 -1.17 20.82
CA GLY A 13 -23.64 -1.16 22.04
C GLY A 13 -24.70 -2.25 22.01
N ASP A 14 -25.67 -2.14 22.88
CA ASP A 14 -26.80 -3.06 22.90
C ASP A 14 -27.50 -3.11 21.53
N GLY A 15 -27.52 -4.29 20.93
CA GLY A 15 -28.06 -4.51 19.60
C GLY A 15 -27.02 -4.49 18.48
N ASN A 16 -25.80 -4.01 18.75
CA ASN A 16 -24.74 -3.95 17.74
C ASN A 16 -23.66 -5.04 17.94
N VAL A 17 -23.78 -5.89 18.94
CA VAL A 17 -22.79 -6.93 19.25
C VAL A 17 -22.66 -7.99 18.15
N ASN A 18 -23.66 -8.14 17.30
CA ASN A 18 -23.67 -9.08 16.18
C ASN A 18 -23.32 -8.42 14.83
N GLU A 19 -23.09 -7.12 14.81
CA GLU A 19 -22.72 -6.43 13.58
C GLU A 19 -21.25 -6.69 13.26
N VAL A 20 -20.99 -6.94 11.97
CA VAL A 20 -19.63 -7.10 11.49
C VAL A 20 -18.96 -5.72 11.41
N PRO A 21 -17.83 -5.49 12.10
CA PRO A 21 -17.09 -4.24 11.94
C PRO A 21 -16.62 -4.12 10.48
N MET A 22 -17.01 -3.07 9.81
CA MET A 22 -16.65 -2.83 8.41
C MET A 22 -15.69 -1.65 8.31
N GLY A 23 -14.58 -1.86 7.59
CA GLY A 23 -13.69 -0.80 7.16
C GLY A 23 -14.12 -0.25 5.80
N VAL A 24 -13.48 0.84 5.39
CA VAL A 24 -13.66 1.43 4.06
C VAL A 24 -12.37 1.33 3.28
N GLN A 25 -12.44 0.73 2.10
CA GLN A 25 -11.35 0.67 1.13
C GLN A 25 -11.85 1.30 -0.18
N GLY A 26 -11.16 2.34 -0.64
CA GLY A 26 -11.45 2.91 -1.95
C GLY A 26 -11.17 1.93 -3.09
N ALA A 27 -11.62 2.24 -4.29
CA ALA A 27 -11.29 1.43 -5.45
C ALA A 27 -9.77 1.25 -5.58
N PRO A 28 -9.27 0.02 -5.78
CA PRO A 28 -7.84 -0.20 -5.95
C PRO A 28 -7.27 0.63 -7.10
N GLN A 29 -6.08 1.16 -6.89
CA GLN A 29 -5.33 1.81 -7.96
C GLN A 29 -4.67 0.77 -8.86
N THR A 30 -4.32 1.16 -10.07
CA THR A 30 -3.74 0.25 -11.06
C THR A 30 -2.43 0.79 -11.62
N ALA A 31 -1.54 -0.13 -12.03
CA ALA A 31 -0.34 0.17 -12.80
C ALA A 31 -0.05 -0.99 -13.75
N THR A 32 0.42 -0.69 -14.96
CA THR A 32 0.67 -1.72 -15.97
C THR A 32 2.15 -1.86 -16.29
N ALA A 33 2.75 -0.92 -16.99
CA ALA A 33 4.16 -0.94 -17.37
C ALA A 33 5.04 -0.30 -16.29
N THR A 34 6.36 -0.37 -16.48
CA THR A 34 7.33 0.39 -15.67
C THR A 34 6.95 1.86 -15.62
N ALA A 35 6.81 2.39 -14.41
CA ALA A 35 6.39 3.78 -14.19
C ALA A 35 6.79 4.27 -12.80
N THR A 36 6.81 5.58 -12.63
CA THR A 36 6.86 6.19 -11.30
C THR A 36 5.42 6.28 -10.76
N LEU A 37 5.20 5.72 -9.59
CA LEU A 37 3.90 5.73 -8.95
C LEU A 37 3.57 7.13 -8.42
N SER A 38 2.31 7.49 -8.45
CA SER A 38 1.80 8.69 -7.79
C SER A 38 1.62 8.44 -6.28
N VAL A 39 1.54 9.52 -5.52
CA VAL A 39 1.22 9.40 -4.08
C VAL A 39 -0.14 8.75 -3.87
N ALA A 40 -1.14 9.06 -4.71
CA ALA A 40 -2.46 8.43 -4.63
C ALA A 40 -2.39 6.90 -4.83
N GLN A 41 -1.53 6.41 -5.71
CA GLN A 41 -1.36 4.97 -5.93
C GLN A 41 -0.76 4.26 -4.72
N ILE A 42 0.13 4.91 -3.97
CA ILE A 42 0.76 4.27 -2.80
C ILE A 42 -0.05 4.46 -1.51
N THR A 43 -0.88 5.48 -1.42
CA THR A 43 -1.71 5.75 -0.22
C THR A 43 -3.12 5.18 -0.32
N GLY A 44 -3.50 4.64 -1.46
CA GLY A 44 -4.82 4.03 -1.67
C GLY A 44 -5.01 2.66 -1.01
N GLY A 45 -3.98 2.11 -0.38
CA GLY A 45 -4.01 0.84 0.34
C GLY A 45 -3.81 -0.38 -0.55
N ILE A 46 -4.37 -0.43 -1.75
CA ILE A 46 -4.22 -1.55 -2.70
C ILE A 46 -3.82 -1.01 -4.07
N LEU A 47 -2.74 -1.55 -4.62
CA LEU A 47 -2.29 -1.34 -5.98
C LEU A 47 -2.33 -2.67 -6.74
N VAL A 48 -3.05 -2.71 -7.85
CA VAL A 48 -3.08 -3.87 -8.73
C VAL A 48 -2.11 -3.63 -9.90
N GLY A 49 -1.03 -4.39 -9.92
CA GLY A 49 -0.04 -4.39 -10.99
C GLY A 49 -0.38 -5.44 -12.04
N SER A 50 -0.42 -5.04 -13.30
CA SER A 50 -0.67 -5.95 -14.42
C SER A 50 0.42 -5.80 -15.48
N PRO A 51 1.68 -6.18 -15.18
CA PRO A 51 2.74 -6.20 -16.18
C PRO A 51 2.46 -7.33 -17.17
N SER A 52 2.19 -7.00 -18.41
CA SER A 52 1.78 -7.96 -19.45
C SER A 52 2.95 -8.83 -19.93
N GLY A 53 3.36 -9.80 -19.11
CA GLY A 53 4.42 -10.76 -19.44
C GLY A 53 5.84 -10.22 -19.45
N THR A 54 6.06 -8.96 -19.13
CA THR A 54 7.38 -8.33 -19.03
C THR A 54 7.58 -7.80 -17.61
N ALA A 55 8.75 -8.01 -17.04
CA ALA A 55 9.05 -7.45 -15.72
C ALA A 55 8.89 -5.92 -15.72
N ALA A 56 8.28 -5.40 -14.67
CA ALA A 56 8.04 -3.96 -14.50
C ALA A 56 8.75 -3.44 -13.25
N THR A 57 9.21 -2.20 -13.33
CA THR A 57 9.75 -1.48 -12.17
C THR A 57 8.80 -0.36 -11.81
N TYR A 58 8.27 -0.40 -10.60
CA TYR A 58 7.43 0.65 -10.04
C TYR A 58 8.26 1.49 -9.08
N THR A 59 8.62 2.70 -9.52
CA THR A 59 9.39 3.63 -8.71
C THR A 59 8.46 4.39 -7.78
N LEU A 60 8.74 4.37 -6.49
CA LEU A 60 7.98 5.15 -5.51
C LEU A 60 8.17 6.65 -5.74
N PRO A 61 7.17 7.48 -5.45
CA PRO A 61 7.32 8.93 -5.49
C PRO A 61 8.38 9.38 -4.48
N THR A 62 8.90 10.58 -4.64
CA THR A 62 9.87 11.13 -3.70
C THR A 62 9.21 11.38 -2.33
N ALA A 63 10.00 11.29 -1.27
CA ALA A 63 9.52 11.58 0.07
C ALA A 63 8.95 13.00 0.21
N THR A 64 9.50 13.95 -0.54
CA THR A 64 8.99 15.33 -0.59
C THR A 64 7.55 15.39 -1.14
N LEU A 65 7.24 14.62 -2.19
CA LEU A 65 5.88 14.55 -2.73
C LEU A 65 4.91 13.89 -1.76
N ILE A 66 5.37 12.86 -1.04
CA ILE A 66 4.56 12.21 -0.01
C ILE A 66 4.23 13.21 1.11
N ASP A 67 5.22 13.95 1.61
CA ASP A 67 5.02 14.97 2.64
C ASP A 67 4.09 16.10 2.18
N ALA A 68 4.20 16.53 0.94
CA ALA A 68 3.33 17.57 0.38
C ALA A 68 1.85 17.14 0.35
N THR A 69 1.59 15.84 0.16
CA THR A 69 0.23 15.28 0.15
C THR A 69 -0.25 14.95 1.55
N MET A 70 0.63 14.44 2.42
CA MET A 70 0.33 14.02 3.79
C MET A 70 0.94 15.00 4.78
N ASN A 71 0.63 16.27 4.65
CA ASN A 71 1.26 17.38 5.37
C ASN A 71 1.01 17.38 6.89
N ASN A 72 0.06 16.59 7.36
CA ASN A 72 -0.20 16.39 8.80
C ASN A 72 0.51 15.17 9.40
N ALA A 73 1.25 14.41 8.60
CA ALA A 73 1.97 13.25 9.08
C ALA A 73 3.16 13.68 9.96
N LYS A 74 3.27 13.07 11.13
CA LYS A 74 4.37 13.28 12.08
C LYS A 74 5.38 12.14 11.96
N VAL A 75 6.58 12.34 12.52
CA VAL A 75 7.56 11.26 12.64
C VAL A 75 6.90 10.05 13.32
N ASN A 76 7.13 8.88 12.77
CA ASN A 76 6.53 7.60 13.11
C ASN A 76 5.07 7.41 12.64
N SER A 77 4.47 8.36 11.92
CA SER A 77 3.24 8.07 11.18
C SER A 77 3.50 6.99 10.14
N THR A 78 2.55 6.07 9.98
CA THR A 78 2.64 4.94 9.07
C THR A 78 1.44 4.85 8.15
N PHE A 79 1.65 4.28 6.98
CA PHE A 79 0.57 3.79 6.10
C PHE A 79 1.01 2.51 5.42
N GLU A 80 0.05 1.74 4.93
CA GLU A 80 0.29 0.45 4.32
C GLU A 80 -0.10 0.46 2.85
N LEU A 81 0.62 -0.34 2.06
CA LEU A 81 0.34 -0.59 0.66
C LEU A 81 0.46 -2.08 0.39
N THR A 82 -0.58 -2.68 -0.13
CA THR A 82 -0.53 -4.03 -0.69
C THR A 82 -0.45 -3.94 -2.21
N ILE A 83 0.58 -4.52 -2.79
CA ILE A 83 0.72 -4.64 -4.25
C ILE A 83 0.34 -6.07 -4.65
N ILE A 84 -0.66 -6.19 -5.52
CA ILE A 84 -1.09 -7.45 -6.11
C ILE A 84 -0.54 -7.50 -7.53
N ASN A 85 0.24 -8.53 -7.84
CA ASN A 85 0.80 -8.74 -9.17
C ASN A 85 -0.04 -9.76 -9.94
N LEU A 86 -0.67 -9.33 -11.02
CA LEU A 86 -1.46 -10.19 -11.90
C LEU A 86 -0.65 -10.89 -13.01
N GLY A 87 0.66 -10.68 -13.05
CA GLY A 87 1.54 -11.38 -13.99
C GLY A 87 1.55 -12.89 -13.73
N THR A 88 1.44 -13.70 -14.76
CA THR A 88 1.30 -15.16 -14.64
C THR A 88 2.49 -15.97 -15.11
N THR A 89 3.29 -15.47 -16.03
CA THR A 89 4.40 -16.23 -16.64
C THR A 89 5.75 -15.57 -16.40
N SER A 90 5.83 -14.29 -16.72
CA SER A 90 7.01 -13.45 -16.51
C SER A 90 6.50 -12.01 -16.33
N GLY A 91 6.50 -11.43 -15.29
CA GLY A 91 5.94 -10.11 -15.04
C GLY A 91 6.22 -9.73 -13.61
N LEU A 92 7.47 -10.01 -13.21
CA LEU A 92 7.95 -9.65 -11.89
C LEU A 92 7.82 -8.16 -11.69
N ILE A 93 7.32 -7.71 -10.56
CA ILE A 93 7.29 -6.30 -10.20
C ILE A 93 8.42 -6.03 -9.22
N THR A 94 9.31 -5.12 -9.58
CA THR A 94 10.33 -4.60 -8.66
C THR A 94 9.91 -3.22 -8.21
N VAL A 95 9.79 -3.01 -6.91
CA VAL A 95 9.53 -1.68 -6.36
C VAL A 95 10.86 -1.00 -6.12
N ALA A 96 11.08 0.12 -6.80
CA ALA A 96 12.27 0.95 -6.63
C ALA A 96 11.94 2.13 -5.70
N VAL A 97 12.89 2.50 -4.85
CA VAL A 97 12.69 3.63 -3.95
C VAL A 97 12.88 4.97 -4.66
N GLY A 98 12.06 5.94 -4.31
CA GLY A 98 12.26 7.34 -4.70
C GLY A 98 13.24 8.04 -3.76
N THR A 99 13.66 9.25 -4.16
CA THR A 99 14.55 10.07 -3.33
C THR A 99 13.95 10.32 -1.95
N GLY A 100 14.76 10.13 -0.91
CA GLY A 100 14.33 10.29 0.49
C GLY A 100 13.66 9.06 1.09
N ILE A 101 13.58 7.95 0.34
CA ILE A 101 13.00 6.70 0.84
C ILE A 101 14.11 5.65 0.99
N THR A 102 14.15 5.01 2.15
CA THR A 102 15.05 3.88 2.43
C THR A 102 14.24 2.58 2.43
N ALA A 103 14.78 1.53 1.84
CA ALA A 103 14.15 0.22 1.79
C ALA A 103 14.69 -0.73 2.86
N VAL A 104 13.80 -1.49 3.46
CA VAL A 104 14.13 -2.61 4.36
C VAL A 104 13.38 -3.86 3.90
N GLY A 105 14.13 -4.87 3.52
CA GLY A 105 13.62 -6.11 2.97
C GLY A 105 13.65 -6.15 1.44
N ASN A 106 13.19 -7.26 0.88
CA ASN A 106 13.14 -7.46 -0.57
C ASN A 106 11.87 -6.79 -1.14
N LEU A 107 12.04 -5.85 -2.03
CA LEU A 107 10.93 -5.11 -2.64
C LEU A 107 10.41 -5.73 -3.96
N VAL A 108 10.64 -7.01 -4.19
CA VAL A 108 10.15 -7.72 -5.37
C VAL A 108 8.81 -8.38 -5.07
N VAL A 109 7.83 -8.16 -5.93
CA VAL A 109 6.52 -8.83 -5.88
C VAL A 109 6.50 -9.93 -6.93
N ALA A 110 6.43 -11.17 -6.47
CA ALA A 110 6.42 -12.34 -7.35
C ALA A 110 5.20 -12.36 -8.26
N ILE A 111 5.28 -13.13 -9.35
CA ILE A 111 4.14 -13.37 -10.24
C ILE A 111 3.11 -14.27 -9.58
N THR A 112 1.85 -14.13 -9.97
CA THR A 112 0.77 -15.03 -9.55
C THR A 112 0.98 -16.42 -10.18
N GLY A 113 0.96 -17.47 -9.36
CA GLY A 113 1.04 -18.84 -9.85
C GLY A 113 2.43 -19.34 -10.20
N SER A 114 3.51 -18.64 -9.80
CA SER A 114 4.88 -19.12 -10.03
C SER A 114 5.22 -20.40 -9.28
N ALA A 115 4.60 -20.63 -8.14
CA ALA A 115 4.69 -21.88 -7.36
C ALA A 115 3.54 -21.94 -6.35
N ALA A 116 3.17 -23.14 -5.94
CA ALA A 116 2.17 -23.33 -4.90
C ALA A 116 2.63 -22.64 -3.60
N GLY A 117 1.78 -21.78 -3.03
CA GLY A 117 2.06 -21.05 -1.81
C GLY A 117 2.87 -19.76 -2.00
N VAL A 118 3.32 -19.44 -3.21
CA VAL A 118 3.93 -18.14 -3.51
C VAL A 118 2.84 -17.23 -4.09
N GLY A 119 2.35 -16.32 -3.28
CA GLY A 119 1.32 -15.38 -3.71
C GLY A 119 1.89 -14.27 -4.60
N GLY A 120 1.11 -13.87 -5.60
CA GLY A 120 1.39 -12.69 -6.42
C GLY A 120 1.09 -11.39 -5.69
N ALA A 121 1.43 -11.28 -4.41
CA ALA A 121 1.20 -10.07 -3.63
C ALA A 121 2.31 -9.84 -2.60
N ALA A 122 2.49 -8.58 -2.24
CA ALA A 122 3.36 -8.20 -1.15
C ALA A 122 2.78 -7.00 -0.40
N GLN A 123 2.99 -6.97 0.89
CA GLN A 123 2.55 -5.89 1.76
C GLN A 123 3.74 -5.07 2.23
N PHE A 124 3.61 -3.77 2.13
CA PHE A 124 4.63 -2.80 2.49
C PHE A 124 4.09 -1.84 3.54
N LEU A 125 4.91 -1.58 4.55
CA LEU A 125 4.64 -0.57 5.57
C LEU A 125 5.58 0.61 5.34
N PHE A 126 5.02 1.80 5.19
CA PHE A 126 5.77 3.05 5.10
C PHE A 126 5.74 3.73 6.45
N ARG A 127 6.90 4.17 6.93
CA ARG A 127 7.04 4.93 8.17
C ARG A 127 7.79 6.23 7.89
N LYS A 128 7.22 7.34 8.32
CA LYS A 128 7.90 8.64 8.27
C LYS A 128 9.03 8.66 9.29
N THR A 129 10.25 8.97 8.87
CA THR A 129 11.42 9.03 9.73
C THR A 129 11.93 10.43 9.98
N GLY A 130 11.53 11.39 9.15
CA GLY A 130 11.90 12.79 9.26
C GLY A 130 11.23 13.62 8.17
N ASP A 131 11.62 14.88 8.06
CA ASP A 131 11.15 15.72 6.95
C ASP A 131 11.67 15.19 5.62
N ALA A 132 10.75 15.01 4.68
CA ALA A 132 11.04 14.40 3.37
C ALA A 132 11.86 13.10 3.49
N ALA A 133 11.57 12.29 4.50
CA ALA A 133 12.27 11.03 4.75
C ALA A 133 11.29 9.94 5.23
N TYR A 134 11.31 8.81 4.52
CA TYR A 134 10.49 7.63 4.83
C TYR A 134 11.34 6.36 4.77
N THR A 135 10.90 5.36 5.50
CA THR A 135 11.41 3.98 5.34
C THR A 135 10.27 3.09 4.93
N VAL A 136 10.49 2.29 3.90
CA VAL A 136 9.54 1.26 3.45
C VAL A 136 10.04 -0.11 3.91
N TYR A 137 9.18 -0.84 4.58
CA TYR A 137 9.43 -2.19 5.08
C TYR A 137 8.58 -3.17 4.28
N ARG A 138 9.17 -4.25 3.81
CA ARG A 138 8.38 -5.39 3.36
C ARG A 138 7.97 -6.20 4.57
N VAL A 139 6.68 -6.32 4.83
CA VAL A 139 6.13 -7.03 6.00
C VAL A 139 5.47 -8.36 5.65
N ALA A 140 5.15 -8.55 4.39
CA ALA A 140 4.62 -9.83 3.89
C ALA A 140 4.85 -10.00 2.38
#